data_4b9974f59a09346396107aa4009a7aff
#
_entry.id   4b9974f59a09346396107aa4009a7aff
#
_cell.length_a   1.000
_cell.length_b   1.000
_cell.length_c   1.000
_cell.angle_alpha   90.00
_cell.angle_beta   90.00
_cell.angle_gamma   90.00
#
_symmetry.space_group_name_H-M   'P 1'
#
loop_
_entity.id
_entity.type
_entity.pdbx_description
1 polymer ?
#
loop_
_entity_poly.entity_id
_entity_poly.type
_entity_poly.pdbx_seq_one_letter_code
_entity_poly.pdbx_strand_id
1 'polypeptide(L)'
;MFRIRLIAFLGAFLLVLGAACGGEDTGSTSGAPRDTENGNGDDSEDGATGLLAAVQNAGELRVSTDPAYPPQSSLNKQGEYEGFDIDVATEIANRLGVEIAWETPSWDVITAGNWSGRWDVSVGSMTVTPERAEVLHFTPAYYYTPASVAVHADNADITDVETDLDGKTIGVCSGCTYDFYLEQTLDIPGEEIEFVIDDAEIKGYDTDSSAINDLEIGDGRRLNAVISALPTLDGAVDKGKAIKIVGDPIFYEPLAVAIDRNAPEDPQPLVDAISAILEEMHADGTLSELSMKWYGTDLTTKV
;
A
#
# COMPACT_ATOMS: atom_id res chain seq x y z
N MET A 1 -30.77 1.32 37.82
CA MET A 1 -31.60 2.55 37.87
C MET A 1 -30.69 3.73 37.48
N PHE A 2 -30.66 4.08 36.21
CA PHE A 2 -30.07 5.34 35.75
C PHE A 2 -30.97 5.90 34.66
N ARG A 3 -31.39 7.13 34.87
CA ARG A 3 -32.41 7.83 34.09
C ARG A 3 -31.83 8.47 32.84
N ILE A 4 -32.41 8.12 31.70
CA ILE A 4 -32.23 8.77 30.40
C ILE A 4 -32.91 10.14 30.47
N ARG A 5 -32.19 11.22 30.15
CA ARG A 5 -32.75 12.56 29.89
C ARG A 5 -32.73 12.80 28.38
N LEU A 6 -33.93 12.79 27.85
CA LEU A 6 -34.26 13.23 26.49
C LEU A 6 -34.34 14.77 26.50
N ILE A 7 -33.56 15.41 25.62
CA ILE A 7 -33.69 16.87 25.35
C ILE A 7 -34.12 17.00 23.89
N ALA A 8 -35.38 17.44 23.74
CA ALA A 8 -35.94 17.85 22.46
C ALA A 8 -35.62 19.33 22.23
N PHE A 9 -35.06 19.66 21.05
CA PHE A 9 -34.98 21.04 20.56
C PHE A 9 -35.91 21.19 19.36
N LEU A 10 -36.97 21.98 19.59
CA LEU A 10 -37.88 22.53 18.60
C LEU A 10 -37.26 23.87 18.12
N GLY A 11 -37.12 24.09 16.84
CA GLY A 11 -36.61 25.34 16.30
C GLY A 11 -37.14 25.63 14.90
N ALA A 12 -38.06 26.46 14.84
CA ALA A 12 -38.82 27.25 13.92
C ALA A 12 -38.31 27.44 12.49
N PHE A 13 -39.26 27.19 11.59
CA PHE A 13 -39.31 27.54 10.17
C PHE A 13 -39.61 29.04 10.01
N LEU A 14 -38.78 29.75 9.22
CA LEU A 14 -39.12 31.09 8.73
C LEU A 14 -39.10 31.08 7.21
N LEU A 15 -40.28 31.15 6.62
CA LEU A 15 -40.53 31.41 5.20
C LEU A 15 -40.48 32.94 4.99
N VAL A 16 -39.68 33.40 4.00
CA VAL A 16 -39.84 34.76 3.44
C VAL A 16 -40.11 34.63 1.96
N LEU A 17 -41.36 34.95 1.59
CA LEU A 17 -41.76 35.25 0.23
C LEU A 17 -41.50 36.73 -0.06
N GLY A 18 -40.91 37.03 -1.21
CA GLY A 18 -40.78 38.38 -1.76
C GLY A 18 -40.97 38.36 -3.27
N ALA A 19 -42.00 39.03 -3.70
CA ALA A 19 -42.60 39.05 -5.07
C ALA A 19 -41.91 40.00 -6.06
N ALA A 20 -42.03 39.61 -7.30
CA ALA A 20 -41.98 40.25 -8.61
C ALA A 20 -42.14 41.77 -8.72
N CYS A 21 -41.42 42.34 -9.73
CA CYS A 21 -41.95 43.27 -10.71
C CYS A 21 -41.01 43.37 -11.88
N GLY A 22 -41.43 43.32 -13.00
CA GLY A 22 -41.46 43.41 -14.36
C GLY A 22 -41.11 44.81 -14.93
N GLY A 23 -40.62 44.82 -16.17
CA GLY A 23 -40.36 46.01 -16.98
C GLY A 23 -39.77 45.59 -18.33
N GLU A 24 -40.66 45.53 -19.35
CA GLU A 24 -40.30 45.50 -20.75
C GLU A 24 -39.79 46.89 -21.15
N ASP A 25 -38.77 47.00 -21.99
CA ASP A 25 -38.73 48.00 -23.04
C ASP A 25 -37.87 47.57 -24.23
N THR A 26 -38.46 47.81 -25.39
CA THR A 26 -38.02 47.51 -26.75
C THR A 26 -37.06 48.60 -27.28
N GLY A 27 -36.01 48.18 -28.01
CA GLY A 27 -35.15 49.11 -28.71
C GLY A 27 -34.18 48.43 -29.69
N SER A 28 -34.63 48.25 -30.93
CA SER A 28 -33.85 47.79 -32.08
C SER A 28 -32.88 48.89 -32.55
N THR A 29 -31.60 48.55 -32.79
CA THR A 29 -30.79 49.15 -33.85
C THR A 29 -29.62 48.24 -34.24
N SER A 30 -29.51 48.06 -35.54
CA SER A 30 -28.51 47.35 -36.31
C SER A 30 -27.10 47.97 -36.22
N GLY A 31 -26.07 47.11 -36.13
CA GLY A 31 -24.69 47.50 -36.34
C GLY A 31 -23.84 46.28 -36.64
N ALA A 32 -23.21 46.28 -37.82
CA ALA A 32 -22.43 45.18 -38.40
C ALA A 32 -21.13 44.86 -37.67
N PRO A 33 -20.42 43.75 -38.02
CA PRO A 33 -19.48 43.05 -37.18
C PRO A 33 -18.13 43.78 -37.15
N ARG A 34 -17.52 43.78 -35.96
CA ARG A 34 -16.08 43.98 -35.77
C ARG A 34 -15.48 42.67 -35.31
N ASP A 35 -14.67 42.10 -36.20
CA ASP A 35 -13.67 41.13 -35.85
C ASP A 35 -12.77 41.70 -34.74
N THR A 36 -12.85 41.16 -33.55
CA THR A 36 -11.79 41.26 -32.57
C THR A 36 -11.33 39.84 -32.32
N GLU A 37 -10.23 39.49 -32.98
CA GLU A 37 -9.32 38.50 -32.45
C GLU A 37 -9.09 38.86 -30.97
N ASN A 38 -9.58 38.07 -30.09
CA ASN A 38 -9.17 38.14 -28.71
C ASN A 38 -8.38 36.91 -28.40
N GLY A 39 -7.19 37.22 -28.04
CA GLY A 39 -6.07 36.38 -27.78
C GLY A 39 -6.35 35.25 -26.82
N ASN A 40 -5.61 34.29 -27.11
CA ASN A 40 -5.02 33.29 -26.24
C ASN A 40 -5.21 33.63 -24.75
N GLY A 41 -6.20 33.04 -24.14
CA GLY A 41 -6.17 32.77 -22.75
C GLY A 41 -5.22 31.59 -22.59
N ASP A 42 -4.05 31.87 -22.11
CA ASP A 42 -3.13 30.93 -21.52
C ASP A 42 -3.81 30.46 -20.23
N ASP A 43 -4.69 29.45 -20.36
CA ASP A 43 -5.24 28.70 -19.24
C ASP A 43 -4.18 27.70 -18.83
N SER A 44 -3.11 28.17 -18.22
CA SER A 44 -2.32 27.38 -17.28
C SER A 44 -3.20 27.22 -16.04
N GLU A 45 -4.17 26.30 -16.10
CA GLU A 45 -4.76 25.71 -14.91
C GLU A 45 -3.68 24.83 -14.25
N ASP A 46 -2.83 25.48 -13.47
CA ASP A 46 -1.77 24.87 -12.64
C ASP A 46 -2.39 24.35 -11.33
N GLY A 47 -3.62 23.87 -11.39
CA GLY A 47 -4.37 23.31 -10.28
C GLY A 47 -4.38 21.79 -10.33
N ALA A 48 -4.18 21.12 -9.18
CA ALA A 48 -4.36 19.69 -9.05
C ALA A 48 -5.78 19.29 -9.50
N THR A 49 -5.91 18.12 -10.13
CA THR A 49 -7.18 17.58 -10.63
C THR A 49 -7.43 16.17 -10.05
N GLY A 50 -8.62 15.62 -10.27
CA GLY A 50 -8.96 14.26 -9.89
C GLY A 50 -8.76 13.96 -8.40
N LEU A 51 -8.27 12.77 -8.10
CA LEU A 51 -8.05 12.31 -6.72
C LEU A 51 -6.96 13.13 -6.00
N LEU A 52 -5.95 13.64 -6.72
CA LEU A 52 -4.95 14.54 -6.14
C LEU A 52 -5.60 15.82 -5.59
N ALA A 53 -6.48 16.44 -6.37
CA ALA A 53 -7.21 17.63 -5.90
C ALA A 53 -8.10 17.32 -4.70
N ALA A 54 -8.76 16.15 -4.68
CA ALA A 54 -9.60 15.73 -3.56
C ALA A 54 -8.77 15.57 -2.28
N VAL A 55 -7.62 14.91 -2.33
CA VAL A 55 -6.67 14.76 -1.22
C VAL A 55 -6.17 16.11 -0.72
N GLN A 56 -5.71 16.99 -1.62
CA GLN A 56 -5.21 18.32 -1.24
C GLN A 56 -6.29 19.21 -0.64
N ASN A 57 -7.51 19.17 -1.17
CA ASN A 57 -8.64 19.93 -0.65
C ASN A 57 -9.10 19.39 0.72
N ALA A 58 -9.01 18.09 0.96
CA ALA A 58 -9.27 17.48 2.26
C ALA A 58 -8.15 17.81 3.27
N GLY A 59 -6.93 18.11 2.80
CA GLY A 59 -5.76 18.30 3.63
C GLY A 59 -5.25 17.02 4.27
N GLU A 60 -5.68 15.86 3.77
CA GLU A 60 -5.41 14.55 4.36
C GLU A 60 -5.25 13.48 3.27
N LEU A 61 -4.21 12.64 3.39
CA LEU A 61 -4.00 11.43 2.60
C LEU A 61 -4.36 10.21 3.45
N ARG A 62 -5.38 9.46 3.05
CA ARG A 62 -5.80 8.22 3.73
C ARG A 62 -4.98 7.05 3.16
N VAL A 63 -4.21 6.41 4.04
CA VAL A 63 -3.25 5.37 3.64
C VAL A 63 -3.62 4.04 4.28
N SER A 64 -3.79 2.99 3.47
CA SER A 64 -3.88 1.63 3.99
C SER A 64 -2.51 1.01 4.16
N THR A 65 -2.31 0.33 5.30
CA THR A 65 -1.08 -0.39 5.67
C THR A 65 -1.39 -1.60 6.54
N ASP A 66 -0.41 -2.49 6.74
CA ASP A 66 -0.53 -3.64 7.65
C ASP A 66 0.10 -3.29 9.01
N PRO A 67 -0.64 -3.35 10.13
CA PRO A 67 -0.09 -3.09 11.47
C PRO A 67 0.73 -4.26 12.03
N ALA A 68 0.90 -5.37 11.32
CA ALA A 68 1.53 -6.61 11.79
C ALA A 68 2.64 -7.16 10.86
N TYR A 69 3.28 -6.29 10.07
CA TYR A 69 4.34 -6.64 9.12
C TYR A 69 5.67 -5.89 9.43
N PRO A 70 6.26 -6.09 10.64
CA PRO A 70 7.53 -5.46 10.98
C PRO A 70 8.72 -6.10 10.22
N PRO A 71 9.73 -5.32 9.83
CA PRO A 71 9.97 -3.91 10.11
C PRO A 71 9.36 -2.92 9.11
N GLN A 72 8.58 -3.40 8.14
CA GLN A 72 7.94 -2.56 7.13
C GLN A 72 6.84 -1.68 7.74
N SER A 73 5.93 -2.28 8.50
CA SER A 73 4.85 -1.58 9.18
C SER A 73 4.40 -2.33 10.42
N SER A 74 4.23 -1.62 11.53
CA SER A 74 3.77 -2.21 12.79
C SER A 74 3.22 -1.14 13.74
N LEU A 75 2.55 -1.58 14.78
CA LEU A 75 2.21 -0.73 15.93
C LEU A 75 3.27 -0.92 17.03
N ASN A 76 3.81 0.20 17.51
CA ASN A 76 4.68 0.19 18.68
C ASN A 76 3.89 -0.04 19.97
N LYS A 77 4.58 -0.09 21.12
CA LYS A 77 3.95 -0.31 22.43
C LYS A 77 2.99 0.82 22.86
N GLN A 78 3.10 1.99 22.25
CA GLN A 78 2.24 3.14 22.47
C GLN A 78 1.01 3.12 21.59
N GLY A 79 0.94 2.19 20.60
CA GLY A 79 -0.11 2.11 19.60
C GLY A 79 0.09 3.09 18.43
N GLU A 80 1.30 3.58 18.22
CA GLU A 80 1.67 4.43 17.11
C GLU A 80 2.24 3.57 15.98
N TYR A 81 1.99 3.97 14.72
CA TYR A 81 2.54 3.29 13.55
C TYR A 81 4.04 3.58 13.44
N GLU A 82 4.81 2.54 13.14
CA GLU A 82 6.25 2.62 12.88
C GLU A 82 6.65 1.63 11.79
N GLY A 83 7.71 1.93 11.04
CA GLY A 83 8.23 1.04 10.00
C GLY A 83 8.69 1.80 8.76
N PHE A 84 9.29 1.07 7.83
CA PHE A 84 9.79 1.64 6.58
C PHE A 84 8.64 2.20 5.73
N ASP A 85 7.57 1.44 5.51
CA ASP A 85 6.39 1.87 4.75
C ASP A 85 5.70 3.07 5.41
N ILE A 86 5.71 3.12 6.75
CA ILE A 86 5.13 4.22 7.51
C ILE A 86 5.91 5.52 7.29
N ASP A 87 7.25 5.44 7.33
CA ASP A 87 8.10 6.60 7.06
C ASP A 87 8.00 7.05 5.60
N VAL A 88 7.94 6.11 4.63
CA VAL A 88 7.75 6.42 3.20
C VAL A 88 6.42 7.12 2.97
N ALA A 89 5.31 6.58 3.50
CA ALA A 89 3.98 7.19 3.37
C ALA A 89 3.93 8.58 4.03
N THR A 90 4.57 8.73 5.18
CA THR A 90 4.66 10.02 5.88
C THR A 90 5.41 11.06 5.05
N GLU A 91 6.51 10.66 4.42
CA GLU A 91 7.28 11.57 3.54
C GLU A 91 6.50 11.92 2.28
N ILE A 92 5.76 10.97 1.68
CA ILE A 92 4.85 11.24 0.56
C ILE A 92 3.80 12.30 0.97
N ALA A 93 3.13 12.12 2.11
CA ALA A 93 2.14 13.08 2.61
C ALA A 93 2.75 14.47 2.87
N ASN A 94 3.95 14.52 3.47
CA ASN A 94 4.70 15.76 3.69
C ASN A 94 4.98 16.50 2.38
N ARG A 95 5.44 15.80 1.34
CA ARG A 95 5.72 16.41 0.01
C ARG A 95 4.45 16.82 -0.73
N LEU A 96 3.33 16.12 -0.51
CA LEU A 96 2.01 16.55 -0.99
C LEU A 96 1.45 17.74 -0.22
N GLY A 97 1.99 18.07 0.96
CA GLY A 97 1.54 19.15 1.84
C GLY A 97 0.25 18.84 2.59
N VAL A 98 0.01 17.55 2.93
CA VAL A 98 -1.19 17.07 3.63
C VAL A 98 -0.84 16.25 4.87
N GLU A 99 -1.79 16.12 5.79
CA GLU A 99 -1.69 15.20 6.92
C GLU A 99 -1.94 13.75 6.47
N ILE A 100 -1.64 12.77 7.34
CA ILE A 100 -1.86 11.37 7.05
C ILE A 100 -2.91 10.76 7.97
N ALA A 101 -3.81 9.95 7.40
CA ALA A 101 -4.75 9.13 8.15
C ALA A 101 -4.52 7.65 7.80
N TRP A 102 -4.41 6.81 8.83
CA TRP A 102 -4.12 5.39 8.66
C TRP A 102 -5.38 4.54 8.66
N GLU A 103 -5.43 3.60 7.69
CA GLU A 103 -6.45 2.57 7.59
C GLU A 103 -5.78 1.19 7.60
N THR A 104 -6.42 0.20 8.21
CA THR A 104 -5.86 -1.16 8.33
C THR A 104 -6.84 -2.23 7.88
N PRO A 105 -7.28 -2.20 6.61
CA PRO A 105 -8.08 -3.28 6.05
C PRO A 105 -7.26 -4.58 5.94
N SER A 106 -7.93 -5.72 5.81
CA SER A 106 -7.26 -6.98 5.52
C SER A 106 -6.66 -6.99 4.10
N TRP A 107 -5.62 -7.79 3.92
CA TRP A 107 -4.86 -7.86 2.68
C TRP A 107 -5.72 -8.17 1.44
N ASP A 108 -6.64 -9.13 1.57
CA ASP A 108 -7.58 -9.50 0.52
C ASP A 108 -8.48 -8.34 0.07
N VAL A 109 -8.87 -7.47 1.00
CA VAL A 109 -9.67 -6.28 0.70
C VAL A 109 -8.82 -5.21 -0.02
N ILE A 110 -7.53 -5.09 0.30
CA ILE A 110 -6.63 -4.15 -0.38
C ILE A 110 -6.40 -4.61 -1.81
N THR A 111 -5.99 -5.87 -2.00
CA THR A 111 -5.60 -6.40 -3.31
C THR A 111 -6.76 -6.57 -4.28
N ALA A 112 -8.00 -6.72 -3.78
CA ALA A 112 -9.19 -6.79 -4.59
C ALA A 112 -9.57 -5.47 -5.30
N GLY A 113 -8.97 -4.34 -4.93
CA GLY A 113 -9.40 -3.03 -5.43
C GLY A 113 -10.82 -2.66 -4.99
N ASN A 114 -11.48 -1.74 -5.71
CA ASN A 114 -12.83 -1.27 -5.38
C ASN A 114 -12.96 -0.74 -3.95
N TRP A 115 -11.99 0.08 -3.55
CA TRP A 115 -11.93 0.63 -2.19
C TRP A 115 -13.06 1.61 -1.88
N SER A 116 -13.77 2.08 -2.93
CA SER A 116 -14.93 2.98 -2.82
C SER A 116 -14.62 4.26 -2.02
N GLY A 117 -13.41 4.78 -2.14
CA GLY A 117 -12.95 5.99 -1.45
C GLY A 117 -12.81 5.84 0.07
N ARG A 118 -12.66 4.63 0.60
CA ARG A 118 -12.38 4.42 2.03
C ARG A 118 -10.98 4.85 2.40
N TRP A 119 -10.02 4.68 1.50
CA TRP A 119 -8.65 5.21 1.55
C TRP A 119 -8.22 5.58 0.13
N ASP A 120 -7.15 6.34 0.00
CA ASP A 120 -6.68 6.91 -1.25
C ASP A 120 -5.55 6.10 -1.87
N VAL A 121 -4.64 5.60 -1.03
CA VAL A 121 -3.46 4.84 -1.45
C VAL A 121 -3.19 3.67 -0.50
N SER A 122 -2.46 2.67 -0.99
CA SER A 122 -1.87 1.60 -0.16
C SER A 122 -0.35 1.72 -0.18
N VAL A 123 0.25 1.89 1.00
CA VAL A 123 1.70 1.81 1.23
C VAL A 123 1.92 0.68 2.24
N GLY A 124 2.15 -0.50 1.70
CA GLY A 124 2.21 -1.74 2.49
C GLY A 124 2.94 -2.84 1.72
N SER A 125 4.05 -2.49 1.10
CA SER A 125 4.96 -3.43 0.45
C SER A 125 4.27 -4.33 -0.58
N MET A 126 3.52 -3.73 -1.51
CA MET A 126 2.76 -4.49 -2.50
C MET A 126 3.59 -4.71 -3.77
N THR A 127 3.82 -5.98 -4.10
CA THR A 127 4.43 -6.39 -5.37
C THR A 127 3.46 -6.20 -6.52
N VAL A 128 3.95 -5.67 -7.63
CA VAL A 128 3.18 -5.55 -8.86
C VAL A 128 3.05 -6.92 -9.51
N THR A 129 1.81 -7.42 -9.65
CA THR A 129 1.48 -8.60 -10.45
C THR A 129 0.46 -8.24 -11.52
N PRO A 130 0.38 -9.00 -12.64
CA PRO A 130 -0.62 -8.74 -13.67
C PRO A 130 -2.05 -8.73 -13.13
N GLU A 131 -2.39 -9.65 -12.23
CA GLU A 131 -3.71 -9.74 -11.61
C GLU A 131 -4.04 -8.48 -10.80
N ARG A 132 -3.13 -8.02 -9.93
CA ARG A 132 -3.32 -6.80 -9.14
C ARG A 132 -3.39 -5.57 -10.03
N ALA A 133 -2.62 -5.53 -11.12
CA ALA A 133 -2.63 -4.43 -12.09
C ALA A 133 -3.93 -4.32 -12.90
N GLU A 134 -4.81 -5.32 -12.91
CA GLU A 134 -6.14 -5.20 -13.50
C GLU A 134 -7.06 -4.25 -12.70
N VAL A 135 -6.88 -4.17 -11.39
CA VAL A 135 -7.75 -3.42 -10.48
C VAL A 135 -7.05 -2.24 -9.79
N LEU A 136 -5.72 -2.21 -9.77
CA LEU A 136 -4.91 -1.17 -9.13
C LEU A 136 -3.98 -0.49 -10.14
N HIS A 137 -3.70 0.80 -9.93
CA HIS A 137 -2.56 1.51 -10.49
C HIS A 137 -1.37 1.35 -9.55
N PHE A 138 -0.17 1.32 -10.11
CA PHE A 138 1.07 1.26 -9.35
C PHE A 138 2.02 2.38 -9.73
N THR A 139 2.76 2.88 -8.75
CA THR A 139 3.92 3.74 -8.97
C THR A 139 5.14 2.93 -9.41
N PRO A 140 6.27 3.54 -9.78
CA PRO A 140 7.56 2.87 -9.74
C PRO A 140 7.83 2.25 -8.37
N ALA A 141 8.64 1.18 -8.34
CA ALA A 141 9.01 0.54 -7.08
C ALA A 141 9.81 1.51 -6.19
N TYR A 142 9.45 1.58 -4.91
CA TYR A 142 10.20 2.39 -3.94
C TYR A 142 11.29 1.59 -3.22
N TYR A 143 11.22 0.25 -3.25
CA TYR A 143 12.29 -0.63 -2.79
C TYR A 143 12.10 -2.06 -3.31
N TYR A 144 13.04 -2.94 -3.01
CA TYR A 144 13.07 -4.34 -3.43
C TYR A 144 13.34 -5.22 -2.24
N THR A 145 12.60 -6.33 -2.07
CA THR A 145 12.88 -7.30 -1.02
C THR A 145 13.19 -8.67 -1.58
N PRO A 146 14.20 -9.37 -1.02
CA PRO A 146 14.37 -10.79 -1.28
C PRO A 146 13.33 -11.60 -0.50
N ALA A 147 12.68 -12.56 -1.16
CA ALA A 147 11.88 -13.60 -0.54
C ALA A 147 12.77 -14.73 -0.03
N SER A 148 12.61 -15.13 1.21
CA SER A 148 13.48 -16.12 1.86
C SER A 148 12.71 -17.12 2.69
N VAL A 149 13.36 -18.22 3.01
CA VAL A 149 12.82 -19.33 3.79
C VAL A 149 13.37 -19.33 5.21
N ALA A 150 12.51 -19.48 6.20
CA ALA A 150 12.91 -19.74 7.59
C ALA A 150 12.35 -21.08 8.09
N VAL A 151 13.12 -21.74 8.93
CA VAL A 151 12.74 -22.95 9.65
C VAL A 151 12.85 -22.72 11.16
N HIS A 152 12.31 -23.62 11.98
CA HIS A 152 12.53 -23.57 13.42
C HIS A 152 14.03 -23.65 13.76
N ALA A 153 14.48 -22.92 14.78
CA ALA A 153 15.92 -22.84 15.13
C ALA A 153 16.54 -24.23 15.42
N ASP A 154 15.77 -25.17 15.99
CA ASP A 154 16.23 -26.53 16.28
C ASP A 154 16.16 -27.48 15.08
N ASN A 155 15.57 -27.06 13.93
CA ASN A 155 15.53 -27.89 12.73
C ASN A 155 16.96 -28.19 12.26
N ALA A 156 17.24 -29.46 11.96
CA ALA A 156 18.54 -29.92 11.46
C ALA A 156 18.43 -30.60 10.08
N ASP A 157 17.21 -30.83 9.61
CA ASP A 157 16.94 -31.65 8.44
C ASP A 157 16.75 -30.83 7.16
N ILE A 158 16.29 -29.56 7.29
CA ILE A 158 16.09 -28.64 6.19
C ILE A 158 17.30 -27.70 6.12
N THR A 159 18.17 -27.92 5.15
CA THR A 159 19.43 -27.19 4.93
C THR A 159 19.55 -26.66 3.51
N ASP A 160 18.81 -27.25 2.59
CA ASP A 160 18.75 -26.90 1.19
C ASP A 160 17.31 -26.66 0.77
N VAL A 161 17.01 -25.46 0.27
CA VAL A 161 15.67 -25.04 -0.11
C VAL A 161 15.14 -25.81 -1.33
N GLU A 162 16.03 -26.19 -2.24
CA GLU A 162 15.67 -26.88 -3.50
C GLU A 162 15.31 -28.34 -3.31
N THR A 163 15.83 -28.98 -2.24
CA THR A 163 15.71 -30.45 -2.11
C THR A 163 14.98 -30.89 -0.84
N ASP A 164 14.93 -30.07 0.21
CA ASP A 164 14.45 -30.49 1.52
C ASP A 164 13.01 -30.03 1.84
N LEU A 165 12.43 -29.18 0.99
CA LEU A 165 11.11 -28.56 1.22
C LEU A 165 9.94 -29.28 0.53
N ASP A 166 10.19 -30.18 -0.42
CA ASP A 166 9.15 -30.96 -1.07
C ASP A 166 8.38 -31.82 -0.05
N GLY A 167 7.05 -31.77 -0.13
CA GLY A 167 6.15 -32.48 0.81
C GLY A 167 6.13 -31.90 2.21
N LYS A 168 6.72 -30.71 2.44
CA LYS A 168 6.68 -30.04 3.75
C LYS A 168 5.50 -29.08 3.85
N THR A 169 5.00 -28.89 5.07
CA THR A 169 3.99 -27.85 5.36
C THR A 169 4.68 -26.51 5.51
N ILE A 170 4.41 -25.58 4.57
CA ILE A 170 5.00 -24.25 4.52
C ILE A 170 3.94 -23.20 4.81
N GLY A 171 4.20 -22.33 5.78
CA GLY A 171 3.34 -21.19 6.12
C GLY A 171 3.64 -19.97 5.28
N VAL A 172 2.61 -19.33 4.77
CA VAL A 172 2.70 -18.08 3.97
C VAL A 172 1.53 -17.16 4.29
N CYS A 173 1.69 -15.87 3.99
CA CYS A 173 0.57 -14.94 3.91
C CYS A 173 -0.35 -15.35 2.75
N SER A 174 -1.64 -15.53 3.01
CA SER A 174 -2.63 -15.90 1.99
C SER A 174 -2.81 -14.80 0.95
N GLY A 175 -2.71 -15.17 -0.35
CA GLY A 175 -2.82 -14.23 -1.47
C GLY A 175 -1.63 -13.26 -1.59
N CYS A 176 -0.54 -13.51 -0.87
CA CYS A 176 0.73 -12.84 -1.07
C CYS A 176 1.53 -13.57 -2.18
N THR A 177 2.61 -12.96 -2.64
CA THR A 177 3.51 -13.53 -3.67
C THR A 177 4.12 -14.85 -3.25
N TYR A 178 4.34 -15.08 -1.97
CA TYR A 178 4.84 -16.34 -1.41
C TYR A 178 3.84 -17.49 -1.58
N ASP A 179 2.53 -17.21 -1.47
CA ASP A 179 1.44 -18.15 -1.75
C ASP A 179 1.42 -18.51 -3.24
N PHE A 180 1.44 -17.49 -4.11
CA PHE A 180 1.53 -17.67 -5.57
C PHE A 180 2.81 -18.39 -6.02
N TYR A 181 3.93 -18.17 -5.30
CA TYR A 181 5.17 -18.89 -5.57
C TYR A 181 5.01 -20.40 -5.32
N LEU A 182 4.46 -20.79 -4.17
CA LEU A 182 4.22 -22.20 -3.84
C LEU A 182 3.14 -22.83 -4.72
N GLU A 183 2.17 -22.05 -5.21
CA GLU A 183 1.18 -22.48 -6.20
C GLU A 183 1.77 -22.55 -7.63
N GLN A 184 3.02 -22.12 -7.84
CA GLN A 184 3.69 -22.02 -9.15
C GLN A 184 2.97 -21.11 -10.14
N THR A 185 2.28 -20.09 -9.63
CA THR A 185 1.50 -19.13 -10.43
C THR A 185 2.06 -17.72 -10.37
N LEU A 186 3.12 -17.48 -9.57
CA LEU A 186 3.72 -16.16 -9.42
C LEU A 186 4.25 -15.64 -10.75
N ASP A 187 3.74 -14.48 -11.15
CA ASP A 187 4.25 -13.69 -12.28
C ASP A 187 4.56 -12.26 -11.79
N ILE A 188 5.82 -11.86 -11.93
CA ILE A 188 6.29 -10.50 -11.63
C ILE A 188 6.83 -9.92 -12.94
N PRO A 189 6.22 -8.87 -13.49
CA PRO A 189 6.63 -8.31 -14.78
C PRO A 189 8.10 -7.89 -14.79
N GLY A 190 8.86 -8.49 -15.72
CA GLY A 190 10.30 -8.21 -15.89
C GLY A 190 11.23 -9.01 -14.97
N GLU A 191 10.69 -9.94 -14.18
CA GLU A 191 11.46 -10.91 -13.39
C GLU A 191 11.29 -12.31 -13.98
N GLU A 192 12.35 -13.12 -13.90
CA GLU A 192 12.29 -14.55 -14.20
C GLU A 192 12.18 -15.30 -12.87
N ILE A 193 11.06 -15.97 -12.63
CA ILE A 193 10.81 -16.68 -11.38
C ILE A 193 11.17 -18.16 -11.59
N GLU A 194 12.12 -18.64 -10.83
CA GLU A 194 12.48 -20.04 -10.74
C GLU A 194 11.75 -20.71 -9.57
N PHE A 195 10.87 -21.66 -9.85
CA PHE A 195 10.13 -22.41 -8.84
C PHE A 195 10.98 -23.61 -8.39
N VAL A 196 11.68 -23.46 -7.27
CA VAL A 196 12.60 -24.50 -6.75
C VAL A 196 11.93 -25.44 -5.73
N ILE A 197 10.67 -25.16 -5.35
CA ILE A 197 9.86 -25.98 -4.44
C ILE A 197 8.68 -26.54 -5.23
N ASP A 198 8.68 -27.82 -5.53
CA ASP A 198 7.72 -28.42 -6.45
C ASP A 198 6.43 -28.91 -5.78
N ASP A 199 6.50 -29.42 -4.55
CA ASP A 199 5.38 -30.06 -3.86
C ASP A 199 5.37 -29.69 -2.36
N ALA A 200 4.70 -28.59 -2.04
CA ALA A 200 4.53 -28.14 -0.67
C ALA A 200 3.07 -28.22 -0.22
N GLU A 201 2.85 -28.59 1.05
CA GLU A 201 1.57 -28.41 1.71
C GLU A 201 1.47 -26.92 2.16
N ILE A 202 0.71 -26.12 1.42
CA ILE A 202 0.59 -24.68 1.66
C ILE A 202 -0.37 -24.44 2.84
N LYS A 203 0.08 -23.66 3.82
CA LYS A 203 -0.75 -23.21 4.94
C LYS A 203 -0.81 -21.70 4.96
N GLY A 204 -1.96 -21.16 4.55
CA GLY A 204 -2.23 -19.72 4.51
C GLY A 204 -2.51 -19.13 5.89
N TYR A 205 -2.03 -17.90 6.09
CA TYR A 205 -2.24 -17.06 7.28
C TYR A 205 -2.68 -15.66 6.87
N ASP A 206 -3.35 -14.96 7.77
CA ASP A 206 -3.75 -13.57 7.53
C ASP A 206 -2.55 -12.61 7.50
N THR A 207 -1.44 -12.95 8.19
CA THR A 207 -0.21 -12.14 8.26
C THR A 207 1.03 -13.03 8.35
N ASP A 208 2.19 -12.53 7.87
CA ASP A 208 3.50 -13.16 8.03
C ASP A 208 3.85 -13.40 9.50
N SER A 209 3.56 -12.44 10.36
CA SER A 209 3.77 -12.55 11.81
C SER A 209 3.03 -13.74 12.41
N SER A 210 1.83 -14.07 11.90
CA SER A 210 1.06 -15.24 12.36
C SER A 210 1.70 -16.55 11.92
N ALA A 211 2.21 -16.64 10.69
CA ALA A 211 2.95 -17.79 10.19
C ALA A 211 4.24 -18.01 10.98
N ILE A 212 5.01 -16.94 11.22
CA ILE A 212 6.25 -16.99 12.04
C ILE A 212 5.97 -17.43 13.46
N ASN A 213 4.88 -16.97 14.09
CA ASN A 213 4.48 -17.39 15.42
C ASN A 213 4.15 -18.90 15.48
N ASP A 214 3.50 -19.44 14.45
CA ASP A 214 3.20 -20.86 14.37
C ASP A 214 4.45 -21.71 14.13
N LEU A 215 5.42 -21.22 13.35
CA LEU A 215 6.72 -21.88 13.16
C LEU A 215 7.52 -21.96 14.48
N GLU A 216 7.51 -20.87 15.27
CA GLU A 216 8.22 -20.79 16.56
C GLU A 216 7.73 -21.81 17.60
N ILE A 217 6.51 -22.36 17.49
CA ILE A 217 5.95 -23.32 18.44
C ILE A 217 6.80 -24.62 18.55
N GLY A 218 7.52 -24.96 17.48
CA GLY A 218 8.44 -26.10 17.47
C GLY A 218 8.55 -26.75 16.10
N ASP A 219 9.70 -27.36 15.85
CA ASP A 219 10.05 -27.98 14.59
C ASP A 219 8.99 -29.01 14.14
N GLY A 220 8.45 -28.82 12.93
CA GLY A 220 7.45 -29.70 12.32
C GLY A 220 6.13 -29.85 13.09
N ARG A 221 5.87 -29.05 14.14
CA ARG A 221 4.63 -29.18 14.92
C ARG A 221 3.39 -28.65 14.21
N ARG A 222 3.51 -27.50 13.57
CA ARG A 222 2.46 -26.86 12.78
C ARG A 222 2.93 -26.53 11.39
N LEU A 223 4.20 -26.16 11.26
CA LEU A 223 4.90 -25.82 10.05
C LEU A 223 6.29 -26.45 10.05
N ASN A 224 6.81 -26.75 8.87
CA ASN A 224 8.20 -27.10 8.68
C ASN A 224 9.02 -25.86 8.31
N ALA A 225 8.43 -24.92 7.56
CA ALA A 225 9.05 -23.69 7.12
C ALA A 225 8.02 -22.55 7.01
N VAL A 226 8.53 -21.33 6.84
CA VAL A 226 7.78 -20.12 6.46
C VAL A 226 8.53 -19.45 5.31
N ILE A 227 7.82 -18.92 4.32
CA ILE A 227 8.37 -18.00 3.32
C ILE A 227 7.83 -16.60 3.62
N SER A 228 8.73 -15.62 3.64
CA SER A 228 8.42 -14.20 3.84
C SER A 228 9.56 -13.34 3.33
N ALA A 229 9.39 -12.01 3.34
CA ALA A 229 10.48 -11.09 3.05
C ALA A 229 11.65 -11.29 4.02
N LEU A 230 12.87 -11.32 3.49
CA LEU A 230 14.09 -11.47 4.30
C LEU A 230 14.16 -10.48 5.47
N PRO A 231 13.87 -9.18 5.31
CA PRO A 231 13.90 -8.24 6.43
C PRO A 231 12.90 -8.59 7.55
N THR A 232 11.76 -9.19 7.22
CA THR A 232 10.76 -9.65 8.20
C THR A 232 11.30 -10.84 9.00
N LEU A 233 11.94 -11.79 8.33
CA LEU A 233 12.55 -12.95 8.96
C LEU A 233 13.75 -12.56 9.83
N ASP A 234 14.64 -11.70 9.32
CA ASP A 234 15.78 -11.14 10.07
C ASP A 234 15.29 -10.40 11.32
N GLY A 235 14.30 -9.53 11.16
CA GLY A 235 13.71 -8.80 12.28
C GLY A 235 13.05 -9.73 13.32
N ALA A 236 12.55 -10.89 12.92
CA ALA A 236 12.03 -11.90 13.85
C ALA A 236 13.17 -12.62 14.61
N VAL A 237 14.26 -12.97 13.91
CA VAL A 237 15.48 -13.55 14.51
C VAL A 237 16.10 -12.57 15.52
N ASP A 238 16.24 -11.30 15.15
CA ASP A 238 16.80 -10.25 16.02
C ASP A 238 15.95 -10.00 17.27
N LYS A 239 14.64 -10.21 17.19
CA LYS A 239 13.71 -10.17 18.34
C LYS A 239 13.76 -11.43 19.19
N GLY A 240 14.61 -12.40 18.84
CA GLY A 240 14.84 -13.63 19.59
C GLY A 240 13.80 -14.71 19.35
N LYS A 241 13.09 -14.67 18.22
CA LYS A 241 12.22 -15.78 17.80
C LYS A 241 13.03 -17.04 17.53
N ALA A 242 12.49 -18.21 17.90
CA ALA A 242 13.15 -19.49 17.72
C ALA A 242 13.09 -19.99 16.27
N ILE A 243 13.53 -19.15 15.32
CA ILE A 243 13.63 -19.46 13.90
C ILE A 243 15.03 -19.16 13.36
N LYS A 244 15.37 -19.71 12.20
CA LYS A 244 16.58 -19.37 11.43
C LYS A 244 16.28 -19.39 9.95
N ILE A 245 16.97 -18.53 9.20
CA ILE A 245 16.88 -18.44 7.75
C ILE A 245 17.76 -19.56 7.15
N VAL A 246 17.31 -20.17 6.06
CA VAL A 246 18.02 -21.21 5.32
C VAL A 246 18.07 -20.89 3.83
N GLY A 247 19.20 -21.23 3.20
CA GLY A 247 19.43 -21.00 1.77
C GLY A 247 19.61 -19.55 1.39
N ASP A 248 19.73 -19.33 0.10
CA ASP A 248 19.72 -18.00 -0.53
C ASP A 248 18.26 -17.55 -0.78
N PRO A 249 18.01 -16.26 -1.06
CA PRO A 249 16.70 -15.80 -1.48
C PRO A 249 16.19 -16.53 -2.72
N ILE A 250 14.89 -16.87 -2.72
CA ILE A 250 14.27 -17.63 -3.81
C ILE A 250 13.76 -16.76 -4.96
N PHE A 251 13.40 -15.50 -4.71
CA PHE A 251 13.11 -14.48 -5.72
C PHE A 251 13.19 -13.09 -5.09
N TYR A 252 13.08 -12.05 -5.94
CA TYR A 252 13.08 -10.65 -5.51
C TYR A 252 11.79 -9.95 -5.93
N GLU A 253 11.30 -9.06 -5.07
CA GLU A 253 10.03 -8.37 -5.23
C GLU A 253 10.23 -6.86 -5.38
N PRO A 254 9.81 -6.24 -6.50
CA PRO A 254 9.66 -4.79 -6.58
C PRO A 254 8.38 -4.35 -5.85
N LEU A 255 8.50 -3.50 -4.84
CA LEU A 255 7.39 -3.05 -4.00
C LEU A 255 7.00 -1.63 -4.39
N ALA A 256 5.71 -1.42 -4.66
CA ALA A 256 5.16 -0.17 -5.16
C ALA A 256 3.99 0.34 -4.31
N VAL A 257 3.71 1.64 -4.42
CA VAL A 257 2.47 2.23 -3.90
C VAL A 257 1.33 1.89 -4.85
N ALA A 258 0.20 1.45 -4.31
CA ALA A 258 -0.99 1.10 -5.08
C ALA A 258 -2.11 2.12 -4.89
N ILE A 259 -2.87 2.38 -5.95
CA ILE A 259 -4.02 3.28 -6.00
C ILE A 259 -5.18 2.58 -6.74
N ASP A 260 -6.40 2.66 -6.20
CA ASP A 260 -7.58 2.01 -6.80
C ASP A 260 -7.90 2.60 -8.18
N ARG A 261 -8.00 1.73 -9.21
CA ARG A 261 -8.45 2.14 -10.56
C ARG A 261 -9.88 2.65 -10.58
N ASN A 262 -10.70 2.21 -9.63
CA ASN A 262 -12.11 2.56 -9.50
C ASN A 262 -12.33 3.57 -8.36
N ALA A 263 -11.33 4.42 -8.06
CA ALA A 263 -11.51 5.53 -7.14
C ALA A 263 -12.65 6.44 -7.60
N PRO A 264 -13.37 7.12 -6.67
CA PRO A 264 -14.48 8.02 -7.04
C PRO A 264 -14.07 9.17 -7.97
N GLU A 265 -12.86 9.68 -7.82
CA GLU A 265 -12.23 10.70 -8.65
C GLU A 265 -11.17 10.05 -9.55
N ASP A 266 -10.79 10.70 -10.66
CA ASP A 266 -9.70 10.23 -11.54
C ASP A 266 -8.42 10.00 -10.72
N PRO A 267 -7.92 8.75 -10.62
CA PRO A 267 -6.75 8.43 -9.81
C PRO A 267 -5.43 8.86 -10.45
N GLN A 268 -5.39 9.06 -11.79
CA GLN A 268 -4.13 9.24 -12.51
C GLN A 268 -3.30 10.44 -12.01
N PRO A 269 -3.89 11.61 -11.69
CA PRO A 269 -3.10 12.73 -11.16
C PRO A 269 -2.41 12.40 -9.82
N LEU A 270 -3.02 11.58 -8.96
CA LEU A 270 -2.38 11.16 -7.71
C LEU A 270 -1.27 10.13 -7.97
N VAL A 271 -1.48 9.19 -8.90
CA VAL A 271 -0.44 8.25 -9.34
C VAL A 271 0.80 8.98 -9.84
N ASP A 272 0.59 9.98 -10.72
CA ASP A 272 1.67 10.77 -11.32
C ASP A 272 2.42 11.58 -10.25
N ALA A 273 1.69 12.24 -9.35
CA ALA A 273 2.28 13.03 -8.27
C ALA A 273 3.11 12.17 -7.30
N ILE A 274 2.59 11.01 -6.86
CA ILE A 274 3.33 10.11 -5.97
C ILE A 274 4.52 9.48 -6.71
N SER A 275 4.38 9.13 -7.98
CA SER A 275 5.50 8.61 -8.78
C SER A 275 6.64 9.63 -8.85
N ALA A 276 6.34 10.90 -9.13
CA ALA A 276 7.34 11.98 -9.14
C ALA A 276 8.00 12.16 -7.75
N ILE A 277 7.21 12.11 -6.68
CA ILE A 277 7.74 12.19 -5.29
C ILE A 277 8.70 11.03 -5.01
N LEU A 278 8.36 9.80 -5.40
CA LEU A 278 9.23 8.64 -5.19
C LEU A 278 10.53 8.75 -6.02
N GLU A 279 10.45 9.25 -7.26
CA GLU A 279 11.64 9.54 -8.07
C GLU A 279 12.55 10.59 -7.40
N GLU A 280 11.96 11.64 -6.83
CA GLU A 280 12.71 12.63 -6.03
C GLU A 280 13.33 12.00 -4.79
N MET A 281 12.59 11.15 -4.04
CA MET A 281 13.08 10.47 -2.85
C MET A 281 14.21 9.47 -3.17
N HIS A 282 14.21 8.87 -4.35
CA HIS A 282 15.35 8.09 -4.85
C HIS A 282 16.55 9.01 -5.15
N ALA A 283 16.32 10.11 -5.86
CA ALA A 283 17.37 11.01 -6.34
C ALA A 283 18.09 11.77 -5.21
N ASP A 284 17.35 12.17 -4.18
CA ASP A 284 17.88 12.92 -3.03
C ASP A 284 18.41 12.02 -1.89
N GLY A 285 18.22 10.69 -2.01
CA GLY A 285 18.72 9.70 -1.06
C GLY A 285 17.80 9.42 0.12
N THR A 286 16.62 10.05 0.20
CA THR A 286 15.66 9.85 1.29
C THR A 286 15.27 8.37 1.44
N LEU A 287 14.95 7.67 0.34
CA LEU A 287 14.59 6.24 0.40
C LEU A 287 15.76 5.38 0.91
N SER A 288 16.99 5.67 0.47
CA SER A 288 18.20 4.96 0.94
C SER A 288 18.41 5.18 2.44
N GLU A 289 18.25 6.41 2.94
CA GLU A 289 18.36 6.71 4.37
C GLU A 289 17.31 5.97 5.20
N LEU A 290 16.06 5.92 4.73
CA LEU A 290 14.98 5.17 5.37
C LEU A 290 15.24 3.65 5.35
N SER A 291 15.74 3.12 4.23
CA SER A 291 16.13 1.72 4.12
C SER A 291 17.24 1.36 5.10
N MET A 292 18.30 2.17 5.16
CA MET A 292 19.37 2.00 6.14
C MET A 292 18.89 2.08 7.59
N LYS A 293 17.92 2.95 7.88
CA LYS A 293 17.32 3.09 9.23
C LYS A 293 16.62 1.81 9.67
N TRP A 294 15.83 1.19 8.78
CA TRP A 294 14.93 0.10 9.14
C TRP A 294 15.53 -1.29 8.91
N TYR A 295 16.38 -1.43 7.88
CA TYR A 295 16.95 -2.71 7.45
C TYR A 295 18.45 -2.83 7.68
N GLY A 296 19.15 -1.71 7.96
CA GLY A 296 20.61 -1.70 8.06
C GLY A 296 21.33 -1.90 6.73
N THR A 297 20.58 -1.98 5.63
CA THR A 297 21.08 -2.13 4.26
C THR A 297 20.20 -1.31 3.31
N ASP A 298 20.75 -0.93 2.16
CA ASP A 298 20.00 -0.21 1.13
C ASP A 298 19.30 -1.20 0.19
N LEU A 299 17.97 -1.30 0.32
CA LEU A 299 17.10 -2.13 -0.50
C LEU A 299 16.38 -1.33 -1.61
N THR A 300 16.75 -0.07 -1.84
CA THR A 300 16.04 0.82 -2.78
C THR A 300 16.49 0.68 -4.22
N THR A 301 17.52 -0.10 -4.48
CA THR A 301 18.01 -0.42 -5.82
C THR A 301 17.91 -1.92 -6.08
N LYS A 302 17.52 -2.27 -7.32
CA LYS A 302 17.52 -3.66 -7.77
C LYS A 302 18.95 -4.23 -7.73
N VAL A 303 19.12 -5.39 -7.10
CA VAL A 303 20.39 -6.10 -7.01
C VAL A 303 20.66 -6.89 -8.29
#